data_2945e1a75c6b98f04c358403563db9e6
#
_entry.id   2945e1a75c6b98f04c358403563db9e6
#
_cell.length_a   1.000
_cell.length_b   1.000
_cell.length_c   1.000
_cell.angle_alpha   90.00
_cell.angle_beta   90.00
_cell.angle_gamma   90.00
#
_symmetry.space_group_name_H-M   'P 1'
#
loop_
_entity.id
_entity.type
_entity.pdbx_description
1 polymer ?
#
loop_
_entity_poly.entity_id
_entity_poly.type
_entity_poly.pdbx_seq_one_letter_code
_entity_poly.pdbx_strand_id
1 'polypeptide(L)'
;MKKGLIKDSDLETLYQEEDNFLNDSFFKEVLSITIVERQLFFKFVESKDLEADFLQEENHFLLIDNLLNQSLIYNMRYIENK
;
A
#
# COMPACT_ATOMS: atom_id res chain seq x y z
N MET A 1 -4.03 18.79 -17.19
CA MET A 1 -3.59 17.43 -17.49
C MET A 1 -4.04 16.47 -16.39
N LYS A 2 -4.53 15.35 -16.78
CA LYS A 2 -5.01 14.36 -15.82
C LYS A 2 -3.85 13.61 -15.19
N LYS A 3 -3.82 13.55 -13.87
CA LYS A 3 -2.79 12.80 -13.17
C LYS A 3 -3.14 11.31 -13.16
N GLY A 4 -2.11 10.49 -13.16
CA GLY A 4 -2.32 9.06 -13.09
C GLY A 4 -2.77 8.60 -11.71
N LEU A 5 -3.22 7.37 -11.65
CA LEU A 5 -3.58 6.75 -10.38
C LEU A 5 -2.50 5.75 -9.99
N ILE A 6 -2.42 5.47 -8.70
CA ILE A 6 -1.45 4.51 -8.19
C ILE A 6 -1.82 3.11 -8.70
N LYS A 7 -0.83 2.41 -9.21
CA LYS A 7 -0.99 1.03 -9.67
C LYS A 7 -0.21 0.10 -8.77
N ASP A 8 -0.56 -1.19 -8.81
CA ASP A 8 0.14 -2.18 -8.00
C ASP A 8 1.64 -2.21 -8.33
N SER A 9 2.00 -1.97 -9.60
CA SER A 9 3.41 -1.93 -9.99
C SER A 9 4.15 -0.76 -9.35
N ASP A 10 3.47 0.37 -9.13
CA ASP A 10 4.08 1.51 -8.47
C ASP A 10 4.43 1.17 -7.02
N LEU A 11 3.52 0.49 -6.35
CA LEU A 11 3.75 0.10 -4.96
C LEU A 11 4.83 -0.97 -4.87
N GLU A 12 4.87 -1.88 -5.83
CA GLU A 12 5.91 -2.90 -5.86
C GLU A 12 7.28 -2.27 -6.05
N THR A 13 7.37 -1.23 -6.89
CA THR A 13 8.62 -0.50 -7.09
C THR A 13 9.10 0.13 -5.79
N LEU A 14 8.19 0.75 -5.03
CA LEU A 14 8.55 1.32 -3.74
C LEU A 14 9.05 0.24 -2.78
N TYR A 15 8.38 -0.89 -2.76
CA TYR A 15 8.75 -1.99 -1.89
C TYR A 15 10.16 -2.49 -2.19
N GLN A 16 10.55 -2.48 -3.45
CA GLN A 16 11.87 -2.99 -3.86
C GLN A 16 13.00 -2.00 -3.64
N GLU A 17 12.70 -0.74 -3.34
CA GLU A 17 13.73 0.24 -3.05
C GLU A 17 14.25 0.06 -1.63
N GLU A 18 15.57 -0.04 -1.50
CA GLU A 18 16.20 -0.36 -0.22
C GLU A 18 15.95 0.67 0.86
N ASP A 19 15.96 1.94 0.50
CA ASP A 19 15.86 3.02 1.47
C ASP A 19 14.45 3.55 1.64
N ASN A 20 13.46 2.78 1.20
CA ASN A 20 12.08 3.23 1.30
C ASN A 20 11.43 2.71 2.58
N PHE A 21 10.38 3.43 3.02
CA PHE A 21 9.63 3.02 4.20
C PHE A 21 8.87 1.71 3.98
N LEU A 22 8.52 1.44 2.73
CA LEU A 22 7.68 0.27 2.40
C LEU A 22 8.57 -0.98 2.31
N ASN A 23 8.69 -1.67 3.42
CA ASN A 23 9.55 -2.85 3.53
C ASN A 23 8.86 -3.92 4.35
N ASP A 24 9.56 -5.06 4.55
CA ASP A 24 8.99 -6.20 5.26
C ASP A 24 8.53 -5.85 6.67
N SER A 25 9.35 -5.09 7.38
CA SER A 25 9.02 -4.70 8.75
C SER A 25 7.76 -3.85 8.79
N PHE A 26 7.64 -2.93 7.83
CA PHE A 26 6.47 -2.08 7.74
C PHE A 26 5.20 -2.90 7.53
N PHE A 27 5.26 -3.86 6.60
CA PHE A 27 4.11 -4.74 6.37
C PHE A 27 3.72 -5.51 7.61
N LYS A 28 4.72 -6.06 8.30
CA LYS A 28 4.47 -6.91 9.45
C LYS A 28 3.98 -6.10 10.66
N GLU A 29 4.65 -4.99 10.94
CA GLU A 29 4.41 -4.27 12.19
C GLU A 29 3.36 -3.19 12.08
N VAL A 30 3.25 -2.55 10.94
CA VAL A 30 2.31 -1.44 10.76
C VAL A 30 1.03 -1.90 10.08
N LEU A 31 1.16 -2.63 8.99
CA LEU A 31 0.00 -3.04 8.20
C LEU A 31 -0.59 -4.36 8.65
N SER A 32 0.16 -5.17 9.38
CA SER A 32 -0.26 -6.50 9.82
C SER A 32 -0.67 -7.38 8.63
N ILE A 33 0.12 -7.29 7.57
CA ILE A 33 -0.10 -8.05 6.34
C ILE A 33 1.14 -8.88 6.07
N THR A 34 0.94 -10.16 5.77
CA THR A 34 2.08 -11.03 5.47
C THR A 34 2.65 -10.68 4.10
N ILE A 35 3.95 -10.93 3.94
CA ILE A 35 4.62 -10.65 2.67
C ILE A 35 4.02 -11.47 1.54
N VAL A 36 3.53 -12.65 1.84
CA VAL A 36 2.87 -13.50 0.85
C VAL A 36 1.64 -12.81 0.25
N GLU A 37 0.96 -12.01 1.05
CA GLU A 37 -0.24 -11.29 0.61
C GLU A 37 0.07 -9.90 0.05
N ARG A 38 1.33 -9.55 -0.05
CA ARG A 38 1.74 -8.23 -0.51
C ARG A 38 1.10 -7.85 -1.85
N GLN A 39 1.17 -8.74 -2.81
CA GLN A 39 0.65 -8.44 -4.14
C GLN A 39 -0.86 -8.28 -4.14
N LEU A 40 -1.54 -9.10 -3.37
CA LEU A 40 -2.99 -8.98 -3.23
C LEU A 40 -3.36 -7.65 -2.60
N PHE A 41 -2.61 -7.24 -1.58
CA PHE A 41 -2.85 -5.97 -0.94
C PHE A 41 -2.62 -4.80 -1.90
N PHE A 42 -1.56 -4.88 -2.70
CA PHE A 42 -1.27 -3.82 -3.68
C PHE A 42 -2.40 -3.68 -4.70
N LYS A 43 -2.94 -4.81 -5.15
CA LYS A 43 -4.08 -4.77 -6.07
C LYS A 43 -5.32 -4.19 -5.39
N PHE A 44 -5.49 -4.49 -4.11
CA PHE A 44 -6.59 -3.93 -3.34
C PHE A 44 -6.46 -2.40 -3.25
N VAL A 45 -5.25 -1.91 -2.97
CA VAL A 45 -5.00 -0.47 -2.91
C VAL A 45 -5.22 0.17 -4.27
N GLU A 46 -4.77 -0.48 -5.33
CA GLU A 46 -4.97 0.03 -6.68
C GLU A 46 -6.45 0.25 -6.98
N SER A 47 -7.30 -0.64 -6.50
CA SER A 47 -8.74 -0.55 -6.74
C SER A 47 -9.39 0.65 -6.06
N LYS A 48 -8.66 1.32 -5.17
CA LYS A 48 -9.19 2.49 -4.46
C LYS A 48 -8.97 3.79 -5.22
N ASP A 49 -8.33 3.73 -6.38
CA ASP A 49 -8.13 4.90 -7.24
C ASP A 49 -7.40 6.05 -6.55
N LEU A 50 -6.34 5.73 -5.83
CA LEU A 50 -5.53 6.75 -5.17
C LEU A 50 -4.71 7.51 -6.20
N GLU A 51 -4.57 8.81 -6.00
CA GLU A 51 -3.81 9.63 -6.93
C GLU A 51 -2.31 9.34 -6.84
N ALA A 52 -1.63 9.36 -7.99
CA ALA A 52 -0.20 9.09 -8.03
C ALA A 52 0.62 10.12 -7.26
N ASP A 53 0.03 11.27 -6.93
CA ASP A 53 0.70 12.27 -6.10
C ASP A 53 1.17 11.70 -4.76
N PHE A 54 0.48 10.69 -4.26
CA PHE A 54 0.89 10.07 -3.00
C PHE A 54 2.24 9.38 -3.09
N LEU A 55 2.72 9.13 -4.31
CA LEU A 55 4.02 8.50 -4.50
C LEU A 55 5.17 9.50 -4.35
N GLN A 56 4.86 10.81 -4.35
CA GLN A 56 5.88 11.83 -4.15
C GLN A 56 6.46 11.72 -2.75
N GLU A 57 7.78 11.88 -2.65
CA GLU A 57 8.47 11.75 -1.37
C GLU A 57 7.87 12.65 -0.30
N GLU A 58 7.51 13.86 -0.66
CA GLU A 58 6.93 14.83 0.28
C GLU A 58 5.56 14.42 0.78
N ASN A 59 4.91 13.50 0.09
CA ASN A 59 3.59 13.01 0.45
C ASN A 59 3.60 11.61 1.04
N HIS A 60 4.78 11.06 1.33
CA HIS A 60 4.87 9.68 1.81
C HIS A 60 4.11 9.47 3.11
N PHE A 61 4.07 10.45 4.00
CA PHE A 61 3.33 10.24 5.25
C PHE A 61 1.83 10.14 4.98
N LEU A 62 1.34 10.83 3.95
CA LEU A 62 -0.06 10.68 3.53
C LEU A 62 -0.29 9.30 2.94
N LEU A 63 0.68 8.81 2.17
CA LEU A 63 0.60 7.48 1.61
C LEU A 63 0.59 6.42 2.72
N ILE A 64 1.44 6.60 3.72
CA ILE A 64 1.48 5.69 4.87
C ILE A 64 0.12 5.65 5.56
N ASP A 65 -0.47 6.81 5.77
CA ASP A 65 -1.77 6.90 6.42
C ASP A 65 -2.84 6.19 5.59
N ASN A 66 -2.82 6.40 4.28
CA ASN A 66 -3.76 5.72 3.40
C ASN A 66 -3.55 4.21 3.40
N LEU A 67 -2.30 3.77 3.34
CA LEU A 67 -2.00 2.34 3.36
C LEU A 67 -2.47 1.70 4.66
N LEU A 68 -2.29 2.41 5.77
CA LEU A 68 -2.75 1.92 7.07
C LEU A 68 -4.27 1.75 7.06
N ASN A 69 -4.99 2.75 6.57
CA ASN A 69 -6.44 2.66 6.49
C ASN A 69 -6.89 1.53 5.58
N GLN A 70 -6.23 1.37 4.44
CA GLN A 70 -6.58 0.29 3.52
C GLN A 70 -6.26 -1.08 4.12
N SER A 71 -5.18 -1.16 4.90
CA SER A 71 -4.83 -2.44 5.53
C SER A 71 -5.87 -2.84 6.57
N LEU A 72 -6.42 -1.87 7.28
CA LEU A 72 -7.47 -2.17 8.24
C LEU A 72 -8.70 -2.74 7.54
N ILE A 73 -9.08 -2.14 6.43
CA ILE A 73 -10.23 -2.63 5.65
C ILE A 73 -9.92 -4.00 5.06
N TYR A 74 -8.73 -4.15 4.51
CA TYR A 74 -8.30 -5.41 3.91
C TYR A 74 -8.35 -6.54 4.94
N ASN A 75 -7.78 -6.30 6.11
CA ASN A 75 -7.74 -7.30 7.16
C ASN A 75 -9.14 -7.67 7.65
N MET A 76 -10.00 -6.68 7.78
CA MET A 76 -11.37 -6.94 8.20
C MET A 76 -12.10 -7.84 7.21
N ARG A 77 -11.96 -7.55 5.92
CA ARG A 77 -12.67 -8.33 4.90
C ARG A 77 -12.18 -9.75 4.81
N TYR A 78 -10.88 -9.95 4.92
CA TYR A 78 -10.31 -11.29 4.77
C TYR A 78 -10.37 -12.11 6.04
N ILE A 79 -10.32 -11.45 7.19
CA ILE A 79 -10.43 -12.17 8.46
C ILE A 79 -11.87 -12.58 8.73
N GLU A 80 -12.82 -11.70 8.45
CA GLU A 80 -14.23 -11.98 8.72
C GLU A 80 -14.81 -13.06 7.81
N ASN A 81 -14.19 -13.30 6.68
CA ASN A 81 -14.67 -14.29 5.72
C ASN A 81 -14.16 -15.70 5.99
N LYS A 82 -13.49 -15.89 7.09
CA LYS A 82 -13.01 -17.24 7.44
C LYS A 82 -14.01 -18.00 8.26
#